data_941df0a8b2e695485c549352fe50ce55
#
_entry.id   941df0a8b2e695485c549352fe50ce55
#
_cell.length_a   1.000
_cell.length_b   1.000
_cell.length_c   1.000
_cell.angle_alpha   90.00
_cell.angle_beta   90.00
_cell.angle_gamma   90.00
#
_symmetry.space_group_name_H-M   'P 1'
#
loop_
_entity.id
_entity.type
_entity.pdbx_description
1 polymer ?
#
loop_
_entity_poly.entity_id
_entity_poly.type
_entity_poly.pdbx_seq_one_letter_code
_entity_poly.pdbx_strand_id
1 'polypeptide(L)'
;MTVTVRLFAILRERAGVSSIDVELPERATVEDALKVLRRRRELGDVLARIPVRVAVNREYVELGDALHAGDELALITPVSGGSQ
;
A
#
# COMPACT_ATOMS: atom_id res chain seq x y z
N MET A 1 -6.32 7.96 -12.77
CA MET A 1 -7.16 6.83 -12.32
C MET A 1 -7.13 6.72 -10.81
N THR A 2 -8.18 6.18 -10.24
CA THR A 2 -8.28 6.01 -8.79
C THR A 2 -8.12 4.56 -8.41
N VAL A 3 -7.28 4.30 -7.41
CA VAL A 3 -7.17 2.97 -6.81
C VAL A 3 -7.47 3.11 -5.32
N THR A 4 -7.92 2.02 -4.71
CA THR A 4 -8.20 1.99 -3.28
C THR A 4 -7.10 1.22 -2.58
N VAL A 5 -6.54 1.80 -1.52
CA VAL A 5 -5.47 1.14 -0.76
C VAL A 5 -6.02 0.74 0.60
N ARG A 6 -6.02 -0.55 0.88
CA ARG A 6 -6.46 -1.10 2.17
C ARG A 6 -5.27 -1.13 3.12
N LEU A 7 -5.53 -0.66 4.34
CA LEU A 7 -4.48 -0.57 5.36
C LEU A 7 -4.82 -1.50 6.51
N PHE A 8 -3.78 -2.12 7.07
CA PHE A 8 -3.95 -3.07 8.15
C PHE A 8 -2.95 -2.78 9.27
N ALA A 9 -3.27 -3.27 10.47
CA ALA A 9 -2.36 -3.22 11.61
C ALA A 9 -1.82 -1.81 11.84
N ILE A 10 -0.49 -1.69 11.93
CA ILE A 10 0.15 -0.41 12.25
C ILE A 10 -0.18 0.67 11.23
N LEU A 11 -0.34 0.31 9.97
CA LEU A 11 -0.65 1.30 8.94
C LEU A 11 -2.04 1.88 9.15
N ARG A 12 -3.00 1.03 9.49
CA ARG A 12 -4.35 1.50 9.78
C ARG A 12 -4.37 2.38 11.02
N GLU A 13 -3.59 1.99 12.04
CA GLU A 13 -3.53 2.78 13.26
C GLU A 13 -2.95 4.16 13.01
N ARG A 14 -1.88 4.23 12.21
CA ARG A 14 -1.24 5.51 11.94
C ARG A 14 -2.10 6.40 11.07
N ALA A 15 -2.77 5.83 10.09
CA ALA A 15 -3.60 6.61 9.18
C ALA A 15 -4.95 7.00 9.80
N GLY A 16 -5.42 6.24 10.77
CA GLY A 16 -6.73 6.48 11.36
C GLY A 16 -7.89 6.02 10.52
N VAL A 17 -7.61 5.36 9.40
CA VAL A 17 -8.64 4.84 8.50
C VAL A 17 -8.19 3.49 7.97
N SER A 18 -9.15 2.71 7.50
CA SER A 18 -8.84 1.37 6.99
C SER A 18 -8.59 1.34 5.49
N SER A 19 -8.92 2.43 4.80
CA SER A 19 -8.63 2.51 3.36
C SER A 19 -8.46 3.96 2.93
N ILE A 20 -7.73 4.14 1.85
CA ILE A 20 -7.44 5.45 1.27
C ILE A 20 -7.61 5.33 -0.23
N ASP A 21 -8.29 6.30 -0.84
CA ASP A 21 -8.34 6.38 -2.29
C ASP A 21 -7.16 7.21 -2.77
N VAL A 22 -6.46 6.71 -3.78
CA VAL A 22 -5.27 7.36 -4.31
C VAL A 22 -5.45 7.61 -5.79
N GLU A 23 -5.17 8.86 -6.20
CA GLU A 23 -5.18 9.23 -7.62
C GLU A 23 -3.81 8.99 -8.21
N LEU A 24 -3.78 8.30 -9.32
CA LEU A 24 -2.53 7.97 -10.00
C LEU A 24 -2.68 8.25 -11.49
N PRO A 25 -1.57 8.56 -12.18
CA PRO A 25 -1.64 8.68 -13.64
C PRO A 25 -1.92 7.32 -14.27
N GLU A 26 -2.38 7.35 -15.51
CA GLU A 26 -2.57 6.13 -16.28
C GLU A 26 -1.25 5.37 -16.38
N ARG A 27 -1.34 4.06 -16.34
CA ARG A 27 -0.17 3.16 -16.42
C ARG A 27 0.76 3.24 -15.21
N ALA A 28 0.29 3.82 -14.11
CA ALA A 28 1.08 3.82 -12.89
C ALA A 28 1.31 2.39 -12.43
N THR A 29 2.45 2.18 -11.75
CA THR A 29 2.81 0.88 -11.22
C THR A 29 2.55 0.83 -9.73
N VAL A 30 2.70 -0.37 -9.16
CA VAL A 30 2.62 -0.56 -7.72
C VAL A 30 3.63 0.35 -7.01
N GLU A 31 4.84 0.45 -7.56
CA GLU A 31 5.86 1.32 -6.97
C GLU A 31 5.42 2.77 -6.96
N ASP A 32 4.76 3.22 -8.03
CA ASP A 32 4.26 4.60 -8.07
C ASP A 32 3.27 4.86 -6.97
N ALA A 33 2.39 3.89 -6.71
CA ALA A 33 1.44 4.02 -5.62
C ALA A 33 2.13 4.10 -4.27
N LEU A 34 3.17 3.29 -4.07
CA LEU A 34 3.92 3.34 -2.81
C LEU A 34 4.62 4.68 -2.64
N LYS A 35 5.13 5.28 -3.72
CA LYS A 35 5.76 6.58 -3.63
C LYS A 35 4.78 7.65 -3.17
N VAL A 36 3.56 7.59 -3.66
CA VAL A 36 2.52 8.53 -3.23
C VAL A 36 2.20 8.33 -1.75
N LEU A 37 2.09 7.07 -1.32
CA LEU A 37 1.77 6.78 0.07
C LEU A 37 2.89 7.19 1.01
N ARG A 38 4.14 7.08 0.58
CA ARG A 38 5.28 7.51 1.40
C ARG A 38 5.29 9.00 1.66
N ARG A 39 4.63 9.78 0.83
CA ARG A 39 4.53 11.22 1.02
C ARG A 39 3.48 11.60 2.05
N ARG A 40 2.63 10.68 2.45
CA ARG A 40 1.66 10.95 3.50
C ARG A 40 2.38 10.95 4.82
N ARG A 41 2.15 12.02 5.60
CA ARG A 41 2.86 12.22 6.86
C ARG A 41 2.69 11.02 7.81
N GLU A 42 1.48 10.50 7.90
CA GLU A 42 1.18 9.46 8.86
C GLU A 42 1.71 8.08 8.44
N LEU A 43 2.04 7.88 7.17
CA LEU A 43 2.48 6.59 6.66
C LEU A 43 3.94 6.56 6.27
N GLY A 44 4.49 7.71 5.86
CA GLY A 44 5.84 7.74 5.31
C GLY A 44 6.89 7.16 6.22
N ASP A 45 6.81 7.47 7.50
CA ASP A 45 7.77 7.00 8.48
C ASP A 45 7.72 5.48 8.61
N VAL A 46 6.53 4.93 8.70
CA VAL A 46 6.36 3.49 8.83
C VAL A 46 6.82 2.77 7.57
N LEU A 47 6.43 3.30 6.41
CA LEU A 47 6.78 2.67 5.13
C LEU A 47 8.28 2.74 4.86
N ALA A 48 8.98 3.70 5.45
CA ALA A 48 10.43 3.80 5.31
C ALA A 48 11.16 2.76 6.17
N ARG A 49 10.54 2.29 7.24
CA ARG A 49 11.20 1.40 8.19
C ARG A 49 10.77 -0.05 8.07
N ILE A 50 9.53 -0.28 7.71
CA ILE A 50 8.94 -1.62 7.74
C ILE A 50 8.68 -2.05 6.31
N PRO A 51 9.23 -3.20 5.90
CA PRO A 51 8.93 -3.69 4.56
C PRO A 51 7.47 -4.08 4.48
N VAL A 52 6.86 -3.81 3.35
CA VAL A 52 5.48 -4.21 3.12
C VAL A 52 5.40 -5.07 1.87
N ARG A 53 4.45 -5.97 1.86
CA ARG A 53 4.10 -6.70 0.66
C ARG A 53 2.82 -6.10 0.13
N VAL A 54 2.70 -6.08 -1.18
CA VAL A 54 1.53 -5.50 -1.81
C VAL A 54 0.76 -6.59 -2.53
N ALA A 55 -0.53 -6.64 -2.29
CA ALA A 55 -1.42 -7.49 -3.05
C ALA A 55 -2.38 -6.57 -3.81
N VAL A 56 -2.69 -6.94 -5.04
CA VAL A 56 -3.66 -6.22 -5.84
C VAL A 56 -4.79 -7.19 -6.14
N ASN A 57 -5.99 -6.82 -5.76
CA ASN A 57 -7.16 -7.67 -5.94
C ASN A 57 -6.91 -9.08 -5.40
N ARG A 58 -6.28 -9.13 -4.22
CA ARG A 58 -6.02 -10.35 -3.44
C ARG A 58 -4.91 -11.24 -3.99
N GLU A 59 -4.08 -10.72 -4.90
CA GLU A 59 -2.94 -11.47 -5.39
C GLU A 59 -1.67 -10.68 -5.17
N TYR A 60 -0.64 -11.32 -4.64
CA TYR A 60 0.64 -10.64 -4.46
C TYR A 60 1.23 -10.25 -5.81
N VAL A 61 1.81 -9.07 -5.86
CA VAL A 61 2.33 -8.51 -7.09
C VAL A 61 3.74 -7.96 -6.86
N GLU A 62 4.41 -7.64 -7.95
CA GLU A 62 5.73 -7.03 -7.93
C GLU A 62 5.62 -5.53 -8.06
N LEU A 63 6.66 -4.82 -7.66
CA LEU A 63 6.65 -3.36 -7.69
C LEU A 63 6.45 -2.79 -9.09
N GLY A 64 6.93 -3.50 -10.10
CA GLY A 64 6.79 -3.04 -11.47
C GLY A 64 5.48 -3.36 -12.15
N ASP A 65 4.59 -4.07 -11.46
CA ASP A 65 3.32 -4.44 -12.07
C ASP A 65 2.43 -3.22 -12.25
N ALA A 66 1.75 -3.15 -13.39
CA ALA A 66 0.89 -2.02 -13.71
C ALA A 66 -0.42 -2.11 -12.95
N LEU A 67 -0.94 -0.95 -12.59
CA LEU A 67 -2.22 -0.83 -11.93
C LEU A 67 -3.28 -0.38 -12.92
N HIS A 68 -4.52 -0.66 -12.58
CA HIS A 68 -5.67 -0.29 -13.41
C HIS A 68 -6.70 0.43 -12.54
N ALA A 69 -7.51 1.25 -13.17
CA ALA A 69 -8.55 1.99 -12.46
C ALA A 69 -9.43 1.03 -11.69
N GLY A 70 -9.72 1.37 -10.46
CA GLY A 70 -10.57 0.55 -9.61
C GLY A 70 -9.86 -0.58 -8.89
N ASP A 71 -8.56 -0.76 -9.10
CA ASP A 71 -7.83 -1.81 -8.38
C ASP A 71 -7.85 -1.56 -6.88
N GLU A 72 -7.85 -2.65 -6.13
CA GLU A 72 -7.76 -2.60 -4.67
C GLU A 72 -6.40 -3.13 -4.26
N LEU A 73 -5.59 -2.27 -3.66
CA LEU A 73 -4.28 -2.64 -3.15
C LEU A 73 -4.39 -2.92 -1.66
N ALA A 74 -3.68 -3.91 -1.19
CA ALA A 74 -3.56 -4.18 0.23
C ALA A 74 -2.08 -4.08 0.60
N LEU A 75 -1.77 -3.25 1.59
CA LEU A 75 -0.41 -3.13 2.11
C LEU A 75 -0.33 -4.01 3.35
N ILE A 76 0.47 -5.05 3.26
CA ILE A 76 0.56 -6.05 4.30
C ILE A 76 1.93 -5.99 4.94
N THR A 77 1.96 -5.70 6.24
CA THR A 77 3.21 -5.72 6.99
C THR A 77 3.47 -7.16 7.43
N PRO A 78 4.70 -7.64 7.31
CA PRO A 78 4.98 -9.00 7.73
C PRO A 78 4.83 -9.14 9.24
N VAL A 79 4.36 -10.30 9.65
CA VAL A 79 4.30 -10.62 11.07
C VAL A 79 5.73 -10.84 11.53
N SER A 80 6.16 -10.10 12.52
CA SER A 80 7.50 -10.29 13.03
C SER A 80 7.57 -11.71 13.59
N GLY A 81 8.59 -12.40 13.19
CA GLY A 81 8.78 -13.78 13.40
C GLY A 81 8.55 -14.30 14.79
N GLY A 82 7.93 -13.73 15.48
CA GLY A 82 7.59 -14.37 16.67
C GLY A 82 6.95 -15.66 16.37
N SER A 83 7.11 -15.80 16.11
CA SER A 83 6.67 -16.67 16.15
C SER A 83 6.98 -17.57 16.37
N GLN A 84 7.21 -17.26 16.49
CA GLN A 84 7.45 -17.77 16.68
C GLN A 84 7.59 -18.17 17.02
#